data_83e6d60fecf92a7331e4f12625309b9f
#
_entry.id   83e6d60fecf92a7331e4f12625309b9f
#
_cell.length_a   1.000
_cell.length_b   1.000
_cell.length_c   1.000
_cell.angle_alpha   90.00
_cell.angle_beta   90.00
_cell.angle_gamma   90.00
#
_symmetry.space_group_name_H-M   'P 1'
#
loop_
_entity.id
_entity.type
_entity.pdbx_description
1 polymer ?
#
loop_
_entity_poly.entity_id
_entity_poly.type
_entity_poly.pdbx_seq_one_letter_code
_entity_poly.pdbx_strand_id
1 'polypeptide(L)'
;THESLSILESIDPDKLPVELRKTYYKVYMHVCHSYTKLQNDSHYRDKYIELALRNADSYLALERGDESEYLSVQAYKFYLEKNYQQAINTIKTLQKRDDVKPYLSAEYLYYLGLVYLELGDNYKRVSLEAFTRSAIISNELAMTNLLSLLYVGRLLINSNNPYAHMADEYINVAVEDAVIFGDSYRADLIKSTYYYTLQINLERAEARKKTLEIVAVVVSIFLVTLGFCLF
;
A
#
# COMPACT_ATOMS: atom_id res chain seq x y z
N THR A 1 -8.03 16.03 4.40
CA THR A 1 -8.72 15.06 5.27
C THR A 1 -10.14 15.53 5.54
N HIS A 2 -10.61 15.88 6.74
CA HIS A 2 -11.98 16.43 6.92
C HIS A 2 -12.24 17.61 5.97
N GLU A 3 -11.28 18.46 5.78
CA GLU A 3 -11.33 19.58 4.84
C GLU A 3 -11.53 19.09 3.39
N SER A 4 -10.82 18.05 2.95
CA SER A 4 -10.97 17.51 1.59
C SER A 4 -12.38 16.94 1.34
N LEU A 5 -12.97 16.24 2.31
CA LEU A 5 -14.36 15.77 2.21
C LEU A 5 -15.34 16.94 2.19
N SER A 6 -15.18 17.92 3.09
CA SER A 6 -16.04 19.10 3.14
C SER A 6 -16.02 19.89 1.83
N ILE A 7 -14.84 20.02 1.21
CA ILE A 7 -14.73 20.66 -0.12
C ILE A 7 -15.48 19.83 -1.17
N LEU A 8 -15.26 18.53 -1.22
CA LEU A 8 -15.94 17.66 -2.18
C LEU A 8 -17.47 17.66 -1.99
N GLU A 9 -17.95 17.63 -0.75
CA GLU A 9 -19.38 17.70 -0.41
C GLU A 9 -20.02 19.05 -0.79
N SER A 10 -19.25 20.12 -0.85
CA SER A 10 -19.73 21.45 -1.27
C SER A 10 -19.91 21.60 -2.79
N ILE A 11 -19.35 20.68 -3.58
CA ILE A 11 -19.39 20.72 -5.04
C ILE A 11 -20.63 19.97 -5.53
N ASP A 12 -21.43 20.63 -6.38
CA ASP A 12 -22.52 19.99 -7.12
C ASP A 12 -21.97 19.38 -8.42
N PRO A 13 -21.82 18.04 -8.50
CA PRO A 13 -21.21 17.40 -9.66
C PRO A 13 -22.00 17.58 -10.93
N ASP A 14 -23.33 17.80 -10.85
CA ASP A 14 -24.16 17.96 -12.02
C ASP A 14 -23.94 19.29 -12.76
N LYS A 15 -23.34 20.26 -12.08
CA LYS A 15 -22.90 21.53 -12.67
C LYS A 15 -21.53 21.47 -13.33
N LEU A 16 -20.79 20.36 -13.18
CA LEU A 16 -19.47 20.20 -13.74
C LEU A 16 -19.53 19.66 -15.18
N PRO A 17 -18.65 20.14 -16.08
CA PRO A 17 -18.39 19.45 -17.35
C PRO A 17 -18.04 17.98 -17.14
N VAL A 18 -18.35 17.11 -18.10
CA VAL A 18 -18.19 15.64 -17.97
C VAL A 18 -16.78 15.24 -17.51
N GLU A 19 -15.74 15.83 -18.08
CA GLU A 19 -14.35 15.50 -17.73
C GLU A 19 -13.99 15.89 -16.29
N LEU A 20 -14.48 17.04 -15.82
CA LEU A 20 -14.30 17.44 -14.41
C LEU A 20 -15.16 16.59 -13.47
N ARG A 21 -16.33 16.14 -13.92
CA ARG A 21 -17.21 15.23 -13.17
C ARG A 21 -16.55 13.87 -12.98
N LYS A 22 -15.88 13.34 -14.00
CA LYS A 22 -15.06 12.11 -13.88
C LYS A 22 -13.96 12.28 -12.84
N THR A 23 -13.21 13.37 -12.92
CA THR A 23 -12.16 13.70 -11.94
C THR A 23 -12.72 13.80 -10.52
N TYR A 24 -13.85 14.50 -10.36
CA TYR A 24 -14.54 14.66 -9.09
C TYR A 24 -14.88 13.30 -8.46
N TYR A 25 -15.55 12.41 -9.18
CA TYR A 25 -15.92 11.09 -8.65
C TYR A 25 -14.70 10.24 -8.33
N LYS A 26 -13.68 10.26 -9.18
CA LYS A 26 -12.42 9.54 -8.94
C LYS A 26 -11.73 10.04 -7.67
N VAL A 27 -11.59 11.35 -7.50
CA VAL A 27 -10.98 11.94 -6.30
C VAL A 27 -11.81 11.62 -5.05
N TYR A 28 -13.13 11.78 -5.12
CA TYR A 28 -14.01 11.51 -3.98
C TYR A 28 -13.94 10.05 -3.54
N MET A 29 -13.96 9.11 -4.49
CA MET A 29 -13.78 7.68 -4.25
C MET A 29 -12.48 7.39 -3.50
N HIS A 30 -11.35 7.97 -3.93
CA HIS A 30 -10.05 7.79 -3.29
C HIS A 30 -9.98 8.41 -1.90
N VAL A 31 -10.53 9.61 -1.73
CA VAL A 31 -10.60 10.28 -0.42
C VAL A 31 -11.41 9.44 0.56
N CYS A 32 -12.58 8.95 0.17
CA CYS A 32 -13.40 8.07 1.01
C CYS A 32 -12.65 6.80 1.42
N HIS A 33 -12.00 6.13 0.45
CA HIS A 33 -11.22 4.92 0.75
C HIS A 33 -10.05 5.22 1.71
N SER A 34 -9.40 6.36 1.55
CA SER A 34 -8.35 6.79 2.47
C SER A 34 -8.86 6.89 3.91
N TYR A 35 -10.07 7.39 4.10
CA TYR A 35 -10.72 7.43 5.41
C TYR A 35 -10.97 6.06 6.03
N THR A 36 -11.25 5.04 5.22
CA THR A 36 -11.46 3.67 5.74
C THR A 36 -10.25 3.10 6.46
N LYS A 37 -9.05 3.56 6.09
CA LYS A 37 -7.78 3.12 6.69
C LYS A 37 -7.44 3.87 7.99
N LEU A 38 -8.03 5.05 8.21
CA LEU A 38 -7.82 5.87 9.41
C LEU A 38 -8.78 5.52 10.54
N GLN A 39 -9.92 4.91 10.22
CA GLN A 39 -10.97 4.66 11.19
C GLN A 39 -10.82 3.27 11.81
N ASN A 40 -10.68 3.23 13.14
CA ASN A 40 -10.72 1.99 13.90
C ASN A 40 -12.16 1.50 14.11
N ASP A 41 -13.16 2.41 14.03
CA ASP A 41 -14.57 2.09 14.15
C ASP A 41 -15.12 1.48 12.84
N SER A 42 -15.66 0.28 12.92
CA SER A 42 -16.21 -0.44 11.77
C SER A 42 -17.38 0.30 11.11
N HIS A 43 -18.24 0.97 11.89
CA HIS A 43 -19.39 1.69 11.37
C HIS A 43 -18.98 2.85 10.45
N TYR A 44 -18.02 3.64 10.88
CA TYR A 44 -17.49 4.74 10.04
C TYR A 44 -16.75 4.20 8.81
N ARG A 45 -16.00 3.11 8.96
CA ARG A 45 -15.31 2.46 7.84
C ARG A 45 -16.30 2.00 6.76
N ASP A 46 -17.38 1.32 7.15
CA ASP A 46 -18.39 0.82 6.23
C ASP A 46 -19.13 1.97 5.50
N LYS A 47 -19.42 3.06 6.21
CA LYS A 47 -19.96 4.28 5.61
C LYS A 47 -19.07 4.85 4.50
N TYR A 48 -17.75 4.92 4.73
CA TYR A 48 -16.82 5.46 3.74
C TYR A 48 -16.59 4.49 2.57
N ILE A 49 -16.64 3.18 2.80
CA ILE A 49 -16.65 2.19 1.71
C ILE A 49 -17.89 2.38 0.83
N GLU A 50 -19.06 2.53 1.42
CA GLU A 50 -20.30 2.77 0.68
C GLU A 50 -20.25 4.06 -0.14
N LEU A 51 -19.71 5.14 0.42
CA LEU A 51 -19.50 6.40 -0.31
C LEU A 51 -18.51 6.24 -1.47
N ALA A 52 -17.41 5.50 -1.26
CA ALA A 52 -16.45 5.21 -2.32
C ALA A 52 -17.08 4.40 -3.45
N LEU A 53 -17.89 3.38 -3.12
CA LEU A 53 -18.62 2.57 -4.11
C LEU A 53 -19.63 3.38 -4.90
N ARG A 54 -20.42 4.26 -4.25
CA ARG A 54 -21.36 5.15 -4.95
C ARG A 54 -20.64 6.07 -5.96
N ASN A 55 -19.49 6.62 -5.58
CA ASN A 55 -18.72 7.48 -6.48
C ASN A 55 -18.10 6.67 -7.63
N ALA A 56 -17.67 5.42 -7.38
CA ALA A 56 -17.23 4.50 -8.43
C ALA A 56 -18.37 4.21 -9.42
N ASP A 57 -19.58 3.92 -8.93
CA ASP A 57 -20.76 3.69 -9.76
C ASP A 57 -21.12 4.94 -10.58
N SER A 58 -21.08 6.12 -9.97
CA SER A 58 -21.35 7.37 -10.66
C SER A 58 -20.32 7.64 -11.76
N TYR A 59 -19.03 7.36 -11.52
CA TYR A 59 -17.99 7.43 -12.55
C TYR A 59 -18.28 6.47 -13.71
N LEU A 60 -18.57 5.21 -13.41
CA LEU A 60 -18.81 4.14 -14.39
C LEU A 60 -20.09 4.34 -15.20
N ALA A 61 -21.05 5.13 -14.68
CA ALA A 61 -22.29 5.50 -15.37
C ALA A 61 -22.08 6.64 -16.38
N LEU A 62 -20.98 7.39 -16.32
CA LEU A 62 -20.68 8.43 -17.29
C LEU A 62 -20.27 7.82 -18.64
N GLU A 63 -20.40 8.62 -19.70
CA GLU A 63 -19.97 8.24 -21.03
C GLU A 63 -18.52 7.74 -21.02
N ARG A 64 -18.28 6.58 -21.63
CA ARG A 64 -16.94 5.97 -21.73
C ARG A 64 -16.06 6.84 -22.61
N GLY A 65 -15.05 7.46 -22.01
CA GLY A 65 -13.99 8.15 -22.75
C GLY A 65 -12.79 7.22 -22.94
N ASP A 66 -11.90 7.20 -21.96
CA ASP A 66 -10.73 6.32 -21.94
C ASP A 66 -11.11 4.96 -21.34
N GLU A 67 -11.08 3.91 -22.18
CA GLU A 67 -11.43 2.54 -21.76
C GLU A 67 -10.49 2.03 -20.68
N SER A 68 -9.22 2.42 -20.70
CA SER A 68 -8.23 2.01 -19.70
C SER A 68 -8.50 2.65 -18.35
N GLU A 69 -8.93 3.91 -18.31
CA GLU A 69 -9.37 4.55 -17.08
C GLU A 69 -10.66 3.92 -16.53
N TYR A 70 -11.63 3.61 -17.41
CA TYR A 70 -12.85 2.92 -17.03
C TYR A 70 -12.56 1.58 -16.37
N LEU A 71 -11.71 0.75 -16.98
CA LEU A 71 -11.30 -0.54 -16.42
C LEU A 71 -10.52 -0.39 -15.11
N SER A 72 -9.70 0.65 -14.95
CA SER A 72 -8.99 0.91 -13.69
C SER A 72 -9.96 1.19 -12.55
N VAL A 73 -10.95 2.06 -12.77
CA VAL A 73 -11.99 2.35 -11.76
C VAL A 73 -12.84 1.10 -11.48
N GLN A 74 -13.17 0.31 -12.51
CA GLN A 74 -13.91 -0.94 -12.34
C GLN A 74 -13.12 -1.96 -11.50
N ALA A 75 -11.83 -2.12 -11.74
CA ALA A 75 -10.97 -3.01 -10.94
C ALA A 75 -10.92 -2.56 -9.48
N TYR A 76 -10.81 -1.25 -9.25
CA TYR A 76 -10.83 -0.69 -7.92
C TYR A 76 -12.18 -0.90 -7.20
N LYS A 77 -13.30 -0.71 -7.91
CA LYS A 77 -14.64 -1.02 -7.39
C LYS A 77 -14.71 -2.48 -6.93
N PHE A 78 -14.29 -3.43 -7.77
CA PHE A 78 -14.27 -4.86 -7.41
C PHE A 78 -13.38 -5.14 -6.19
N TYR A 79 -12.27 -4.41 -6.02
CA TYR A 79 -11.45 -4.50 -4.82
C TYR A 79 -12.23 -4.05 -3.56
N LEU A 80 -12.94 -2.91 -3.62
CA LEU A 80 -13.77 -2.41 -2.52
C LEU A 80 -14.91 -3.36 -2.15
N GLU A 81 -15.53 -4.00 -3.16
CA GLU A 81 -16.56 -5.02 -3.00
C GLU A 81 -16.02 -6.37 -2.50
N LYS A 82 -14.69 -6.48 -2.30
CA LYS A 82 -13.99 -7.75 -1.98
C LYS A 82 -14.15 -8.83 -3.04
N ASN A 83 -14.53 -8.45 -4.25
CA ASN A 83 -14.64 -9.35 -5.40
C ASN A 83 -13.26 -9.47 -6.10
N TYR A 84 -12.32 -10.05 -5.36
CA TYR A 84 -10.91 -10.09 -5.74
C TYR A 84 -10.64 -10.79 -7.07
N GLN A 85 -11.41 -11.83 -7.38
CA GLN A 85 -11.22 -12.54 -8.66
C GLN A 85 -11.59 -11.66 -9.86
N GLN A 86 -12.66 -10.88 -9.78
CA GLN A 86 -13.04 -9.94 -10.84
C GLN A 86 -12.06 -8.78 -10.93
N ALA A 87 -11.57 -8.26 -9.81
CA ALA A 87 -10.51 -7.26 -9.80
C ALA A 87 -9.26 -7.74 -10.54
N ILE A 88 -8.78 -8.97 -10.23
CA ILE A 88 -7.62 -9.56 -10.91
C ILE A 88 -7.89 -9.73 -12.41
N ASN A 89 -9.04 -10.23 -12.81
CA ASN A 89 -9.37 -10.44 -14.22
C ASN A 89 -9.43 -9.13 -15.00
N THR A 90 -10.01 -8.07 -14.41
CA THR A 90 -10.06 -6.73 -15.01
C THR A 90 -8.65 -6.15 -15.17
N ILE A 91 -7.80 -6.29 -14.14
CA ILE A 91 -6.40 -5.84 -14.22
C ILE A 91 -5.62 -6.63 -15.28
N LYS A 92 -5.83 -7.94 -15.40
CA LYS A 92 -5.22 -8.73 -16.48
C LYS A 92 -5.66 -8.28 -17.86
N THR A 93 -6.87 -7.76 -18.01
CA THR A 93 -7.34 -7.15 -19.26
C THR A 93 -6.59 -5.87 -19.54
N LEU A 94 -6.42 -5.00 -18.53
CA LEU A 94 -5.59 -3.80 -18.64
C LEU A 94 -4.16 -4.11 -19.05
N GLN A 95 -3.53 -5.11 -18.44
CA GLN A 95 -2.14 -5.49 -18.71
C GLN A 95 -1.89 -5.97 -20.16
N LYS A 96 -2.93 -6.37 -20.90
CA LYS A 96 -2.84 -6.81 -22.30
C LYS A 96 -3.00 -5.67 -23.30
N ARG A 97 -3.30 -4.46 -22.84
CA ARG A 97 -3.52 -3.30 -23.69
C ARG A 97 -2.23 -2.52 -23.88
N ASP A 98 -1.98 -2.07 -25.09
CA ASP A 98 -0.79 -1.30 -25.46
C ASP A 98 -0.99 0.21 -25.27
N ASP A 99 -2.26 0.65 -25.10
CA ASP A 99 -2.65 2.06 -24.98
C ASP A 99 -2.74 2.56 -23.52
N VAL A 100 -2.37 1.76 -22.55
CA VAL A 100 -2.44 2.14 -21.14
C VAL A 100 -1.36 3.16 -20.78
N LYS A 101 -1.81 4.33 -20.32
CA LYS A 101 -0.91 5.37 -19.85
C LYS A 101 -0.08 4.89 -18.65
N PRO A 102 1.21 5.25 -18.56
CA PRO A 102 2.09 4.73 -17.50
C PRO A 102 1.57 4.98 -16.08
N TYR A 103 0.93 6.13 -15.80
CA TYR A 103 0.37 6.40 -14.47
C TYR A 103 -0.78 5.45 -14.11
N LEU A 104 -1.60 5.02 -15.08
CA LEU A 104 -2.63 4.00 -14.86
C LEU A 104 -2.00 2.63 -14.60
N SER A 105 -0.85 2.34 -15.22
CA SER A 105 -0.09 1.12 -14.94
C SER A 105 0.39 1.08 -13.50
N ALA A 106 0.90 2.18 -12.97
CA ALA A 106 1.25 2.28 -11.56
C ALA A 106 0.03 2.08 -10.65
N GLU A 107 -1.11 2.70 -11.00
CA GLU A 107 -2.35 2.64 -10.23
C GLU A 107 -2.94 1.22 -10.17
N TYR A 108 -3.14 0.55 -11.31
CA TYR A 108 -3.71 -0.81 -11.27
C TYR A 108 -2.76 -1.86 -10.68
N LEU A 109 -1.45 -1.68 -10.80
CA LEU A 109 -0.47 -2.54 -10.13
C LEU A 109 -0.52 -2.37 -8.61
N TYR A 110 -0.73 -1.14 -8.13
CA TYR A 110 -0.98 -0.89 -6.72
C TYR A 110 -2.24 -1.63 -6.22
N TYR A 111 -3.36 -1.55 -6.96
CA TYR A 111 -4.57 -2.30 -6.60
C TYR A 111 -4.36 -3.80 -6.66
N LEU A 112 -3.60 -4.30 -7.63
CA LEU A 112 -3.25 -5.71 -7.71
C LEU A 112 -2.47 -6.17 -6.48
N GLY A 113 -1.53 -5.35 -6.03
CA GLY A 113 -0.79 -5.58 -4.78
C GLY A 113 -1.72 -5.66 -3.56
N LEU A 114 -2.68 -4.74 -3.44
CA LEU A 114 -3.67 -4.75 -2.37
C LEU A 114 -4.56 -6.00 -2.42
N VAL A 115 -5.05 -6.38 -3.60
CA VAL A 115 -5.89 -7.58 -3.79
C VAL A 115 -5.14 -8.83 -3.34
N TYR A 116 -3.88 -9.01 -3.74
CA TYR A 116 -3.09 -10.16 -3.32
C TYR A 116 -2.74 -10.13 -1.84
N LEU A 117 -2.59 -8.96 -1.25
CA LEU A 117 -2.37 -8.82 0.20
C LEU A 117 -3.60 -9.29 1.00
N GLU A 118 -4.81 -8.94 0.55
CA GLU A 118 -6.07 -9.36 1.18
C GLU A 118 -6.36 -10.87 0.98
N LEU A 119 -5.83 -11.49 -0.09
CA LEU A 119 -5.93 -12.93 -0.31
C LEU A 119 -5.02 -13.76 0.63
N GLY A 120 -4.13 -13.10 1.37
CA GLY A 120 -3.38 -13.69 2.48
C GLY A 120 -1.95 -14.11 2.13
N ASP A 121 -1.33 -14.81 3.09
CA ASP A 121 0.12 -15.05 3.13
C ASP A 121 0.69 -15.78 1.92
N ASN A 122 -0.06 -16.69 1.33
CA ASN A 122 0.37 -17.42 0.14
C ASN A 122 0.60 -16.52 -1.09
N TYR A 123 0.04 -15.31 -1.07
CA TYR A 123 0.14 -14.34 -2.17
C TYR A 123 1.11 -13.20 -1.87
N LYS A 124 1.79 -13.17 -0.72
CA LYS A 124 2.73 -12.10 -0.34
C LYS A 124 3.80 -11.84 -1.38
N ARG A 125 4.33 -12.88 -2.02
CA ARG A 125 5.36 -12.74 -3.07
C ARG A 125 4.81 -11.99 -4.30
N VAL A 126 3.61 -12.36 -4.75
CA VAL A 126 2.98 -11.72 -5.92
C VAL A 126 2.53 -10.30 -5.60
N SER A 127 2.06 -10.08 -4.36
CA SER A 127 1.75 -8.74 -3.83
C SER A 127 3.00 -7.86 -3.83
N LEU A 128 4.13 -8.36 -3.30
CA LEU A 128 5.40 -7.64 -3.29
C LEU A 128 5.86 -7.28 -4.71
N GLU A 129 5.77 -8.20 -5.66
CA GLU A 129 6.11 -7.95 -7.07
C GLU A 129 5.24 -6.84 -7.66
N ALA A 130 3.93 -6.88 -7.44
CA ALA A 130 3.00 -5.87 -7.93
C ALA A 130 3.30 -4.49 -7.37
N PHE A 131 3.51 -4.37 -6.04
CA PHE A 131 3.88 -3.10 -5.41
C PHE A 131 5.26 -2.60 -5.89
N THR A 132 6.23 -3.48 -6.06
CA THR A 132 7.56 -3.10 -6.56
C THR A 132 7.48 -2.50 -7.95
N ARG A 133 6.76 -3.15 -8.87
CA ARG A 133 6.54 -2.62 -10.23
C ARG A 133 5.79 -1.29 -10.22
N SER A 134 4.74 -1.16 -9.38
CA SER A 134 4.02 0.10 -9.20
C SER A 134 4.95 1.20 -8.68
N ALA A 135 5.80 0.92 -7.68
CA ALA A 135 6.73 1.88 -7.11
C ALA A 135 7.78 2.35 -8.13
N ILE A 136 8.32 1.43 -8.95
CA ILE A 136 9.28 1.77 -10.02
C ILE A 136 8.65 2.76 -11.00
N ILE A 137 7.46 2.45 -11.54
CA ILE A 137 6.76 3.33 -12.49
C ILE A 137 6.42 4.68 -11.85
N SER A 138 5.95 4.68 -10.60
CA SER A 138 5.65 5.92 -9.88
C SER A 138 6.88 6.80 -9.72
N ASN A 139 8.03 6.21 -9.41
CA ASN A 139 9.28 6.94 -9.27
C ASN A 139 9.80 7.48 -10.62
N GLU A 140 9.73 6.69 -11.69
CA GLU A 140 10.11 7.12 -13.04
C GLU A 140 9.26 8.30 -13.54
N LEU A 141 7.99 8.37 -13.13
CA LEU A 141 7.07 9.45 -13.47
C LEU A 141 7.12 10.63 -12.49
N ALA A 142 7.99 10.60 -11.51
CA ALA A 142 8.02 11.57 -10.40
C ALA A 142 6.64 11.78 -9.74
N MET A 143 5.87 10.70 -9.61
CA MET A 143 4.56 10.75 -8.94
C MET A 143 4.76 10.92 -7.43
N THR A 144 3.98 11.80 -6.82
CA THR A 144 4.04 12.09 -5.39
C THR A 144 3.40 10.99 -4.52
N ASN A 145 2.94 9.89 -5.11
CA ASN A 145 2.26 8.82 -4.39
C ASN A 145 3.17 7.58 -4.26
N LEU A 146 4.01 7.54 -3.24
CA LEU A 146 4.89 6.42 -2.94
C LEU A 146 4.28 5.37 -2.00
N LEU A 147 2.94 5.25 -1.94
CA LEU A 147 2.27 4.21 -1.12
C LEU A 147 2.73 2.79 -1.50
N SER A 148 2.97 2.55 -2.78
CA SER A 148 3.51 1.26 -3.24
C SER A 148 4.87 0.97 -2.61
N LEU A 149 5.76 1.95 -2.50
CA LEU A 149 7.06 1.81 -1.85
C LEU A 149 6.93 1.51 -0.35
N LEU A 150 5.96 2.14 0.32
CA LEU A 150 5.64 1.86 1.72
C LEU A 150 5.22 0.39 1.92
N TYR A 151 4.35 -0.14 1.03
CA TYR A 151 3.94 -1.55 1.08
C TYR A 151 5.10 -2.51 0.76
N VAL A 152 6.00 -2.15 -0.15
CA VAL A 152 7.24 -2.90 -0.41
C VAL A 152 8.05 -3.02 0.88
N GLY A 153 8.32 -1.90 1.57
CA GLY A 153 9.04 -1.90 2.84
C GLY A 153 8.36 -2.78 3.90
N ARG A 154 7.04 -2.65 4.07
CA ARG A 154 6.25 -3.47 5.02
C ARG A 154 6.30 -4.97 4.73
N LEU A 155 6.27 -5.37 3.46
CA LEU A 155 6.33 -6.78 3.08
C LEU A 155 7.73 -7.35 3.24
N LEU A 156 8.77 -6.56 2.97
CA LEU A 156 10.17 -6.97 3.13
C LEU A 156 10.54 -7.15 4.60
N ILE A 157 10.08 -6.28 5.50
CA ILE A 157 10.44 -6.34 6.91
C ILE A 157 9.99 -7.63 7.59
N ASN A 158 8.90 -8.23 7.12
CA ASN A 158 8.32 -9.47 7.66
C ASN A 158 8.75 -10.74 6.91
N SER A 159 9.65 -10.62 5.95
CA SER A 159 10.06 -11.75 5.12
C SER A 159 11.48 -12.21 5.46
N ASN A 160 11.74 -13.51 5.31
CA ASN A 160 13.10 -14.05 5.28
C ASN A 160 13.79 -13.71 3.94
N ASN A 161 13.44 -12.55 3.35
CA ASN A 161 13.96 -12.08 2.08
C ASN A 161 15.36 -11.51 2.30
N PRO A 162 16.35 -11.80 1.43
CA PRO A 162 17.68 -11.23 1.53
C PRO A 162 17.68 -9.69 1.43
N TYR A 163 16.64 -9.08 0.84
CA TYR A 163 16.45 -7.63 0.73
C TYR A 163 15.74 -6.98 1.94
N ALA A 164 15.48 -7.73 3.01
CA ALA A 164 14.83 -7.18 4.21
C ALA A 164 15.58 -6.00 4.85
N HIS A 165 16.89 -5.92 4.62
CA HIS A 165 17.72 -4.78 5.08
C HIS A 165 17.39 -3.45 4.38
N MET A 166 16.76 -3.48 3.20
CA MET A 166 16.33 -2.29 2.46
C MET A 166 14.97 -1.76 2.91
N ALA A 167 14.25 -2.51 3.76
CA ALA A 167 12.90 -2.15 4.16
C ALA A 167 12.83 -0.78 4.84
N ASP A 168 13.77 -0.49 5.73
CA ASP A 168 13.83 0.77 6.48
C ASP A 168 14.07 1.96 5.54
N GLU A 169 14.95 1.80 4.53
CA GLU A 169 15.21 2.83 3.54
C GLU A 169 13.96 3.14 2.71
N TYR A 170 13.26 2.13 2.21
CA TYR A 170 12.02 2.33 1.44
C TYR A 170 10.90 2.98 2.26
N ILE A 171 10.79 2.62 3.53
CA ILE A 171 9.81 3.25 4.43
C ILE A 171 10.19 4.71 4.66
N ASN A 172 11.46 5.02 4.91
CA ASN A 172 11.91 6.38 5.16
C ASN A 172 11.69 7.29 3.94
N VAL A 173 12.00 6.82 2.72
CA VAL A 173 11.72 7.58 1.49
C VAL A 173 10.22 7.86 1.35
N ALA A 174 9.35 6.88 1.61
CA ALA A 174 7.91 7.09 1.56
C ALA A 174 7.42 8.06 2.66
N VAL A 175 8.08 8.08 3.83
CA VAL A 175 7.84 9.04 4.93
C VAL A 175 8.18 10.46 4.50
N GLU A 176 9.40 10.65 3.98
CA GLU A 176 9.87 11.97 3.56
C GLU A 176 8.97 12.57 2.47
N ASP A 177 8.56 11.75 1.49
CA ASP A 177 7.63 12.14 0.44
C ASP A 177 6.29 12.64 1.03
N ALA A 178 5.71 11.89 1.96
CA ALA A 178 4.44 12.28 2.56
C ALA A 178 4.53 13.56 3.41
N VAL A 179 5.67 13.80 4.06
CA VAL A 179 5.92 15.04 4.82
C VAL A 179 6.05 16.23 3.87
N ILE A 180 6.81 16.09 2.79
CA ILE A 180 7.01 17.16 1.79
C ILE A 180 5.68 17.58 1.16
N PHE A 181 4.81 16.62 0.83
CA PHE A 181 3.52 16.90 0.17
C PHE A 181 2.36 17.16 1.14
N GLY A 182 2.62 17.18 2.47
CA GLY A 182 1.63 17.57 3.49
C GLY A 182 0.41 16.65 3.56
N ASP A 183 0.54 15.40 3.15
CA ASP A 183 -0.55 14.43 3.18
C ASP A 183 -0.72 13.84 4.58
N SER A 184 -1.62 14.43 5.36
CA SER A 184 -1.91 13.98 6.73
C SER A 184 -2.39 12.53 6.82
N TYR A 185 -3.07 12.01 5.77
CA TYR A 185 -3.47 10.60 5.71
C TYR A 185 -2.26 9.68 5.58
N ARG A 186 -1.34 10.02 4.68
CA ARG A 186 -0.08 9.28 4.55
C ARG A 186 0.73 9.38 5.83
N ALA A 187 0.76 10.53 6.47
CA ALA A 187 1.47 10.72 7.74
C ALA A 187 1.00 9.72 8.82
N ASP A 188 -0.30 9.47 8.96
CA ASP A 188 -0.84 8.52 9.93
C ASP A 188 -0.55 7.05 9.54
N LEU A 189 -0.68 6.69 8.26
CA LEU A 189 -0.32 5.38 7.77
C LEU A 189 1.19 5.11 7.93
N ILE A 190 1.99 6.11 7.66
CA ILE A 190 3.44 6.11 7.85
C ILE A 190 3.80 5.96 9.32
N LYS A 191 3.19 6.76 10.19
CA LYS A 191 3.40 6.70 11.63
C LYS A 191 3.11 5.30 12.17
N SER A 192 1.99 4.70 11.78
CA SER A 192 1.66 3.33 12.16
C SER A 192 2.67 2.31 11.62
N THR A 193 3.14 2.48 10.39
CA THR A 193 4.16 1.63 9.77
C THR A 193 5.51 1.81 10.44
N TYR A 194 5.91 3.05 10.77
CA TYR A 194 7.15 3.35 11.48
C TYR A 194 7.18 2.69 12.87
N TYR A 195 6.11 2.83 13.66
CA TYR A 195 6.02 2.15 14.97
C TYR A 195 6.10 0.63 14.84
N TYR A 196 5.43 0.05 13.87
CA TYR A 196 5.49 -1.38 13.60
C TYR A 196 6.91 -1.83 13.21
N THR A 197 7.59 -1.06 12.36
CA THR A 197 8.98 -1.29 11.96
C THR A 197 9.92 -1.22 13.16
N LEU A 198 9.75 -0.20 14.00
CA LEU A 198 10.54 -0.03 15.22
C LEU A 198 10.36 -1.22 16.17
N GLN A 199 9.14 -1.67 16.37
CA GLN A 199 8.85 -2.83 17.22
C GLN A 199 9.55 -4.10 16.70
N ILE A 200 9.44 -4.40 15.40
CA ILE A 200 10.11 -5.57 14.79
C ILE A 200 11.63 -5.46 14.91
N ASN A 201 12.20 -4.29 14.72
CA ASN A 201 13.65 -4.10 14.87
C ASN A 201 14.11 -4.28 16.31
N LEU A 202 13.32 -3.87 17.30
CA LEU A 202 13.58 -4.13 18.71
C LEU A 202 13.53 -5.63 19.01
N GLU A 203 12.50 -6.34 18.57
CA GLU A 203 12.37 -7.80 18.76
C GLU A 203 13.56 -8.57 18.14
N ARG A 204 14.00 -8.14 16.94
CA ARG A 204 15.19 -8.72 16.28
C ARG A 204 16.47 -8.42 17.03
N ALA A 205 16.63 -7.21 17.56
CA ALA A 205 17.79 -6.84 18.36
C ALA A 205 17.86 -7.65 19.66
N GLU A 206 16.73 -7.85 20.35
CA GLU A 206 16.64 -8.70 21.53
C GLU A 206 16.94 -10.17 21.21
N ALA A 207 16.41 -10.71 20.12
CA ALA A 207 16.69 -12.07 19.68
C ALA A 207 18.19 -12.27 19.38
N ARG A 208 18.82 -11.30 18.69
CA ARG A 208 20.27 -11.31 18.43
C ARG A 208 21.08 -11.25 19.70
N LYS A 209 20.69 -10.40 20.67
CA LYS A 209 21.34 -10.30 21.97
C LYS A 209 21.30 -11.65 22.70
N LYS A 210 20.13 -12.30 22.80
CA LYS A 210 19.99 -13.65 23.41
C LYS A 210 20.87 -14.68 22.71
N THR A 211 20.92 -14.66 21.38
CA THR A 211 21.79 -15.59 20.63
C THR A 211 23.27 -15.36 20.96
N LEU A 212 23.70 -14.09 21.01
CA LEU A 212 25.10 -13.77 21.39
C LEU A 212 25.42 -14.19 22.82
N GLU A 213 24.52 -14.02 23.78
CA GLU A 213 24.65 -14.48 25.16
C GLU A 213 24.83 -16.01 25.22
N ILE A 214 24.01 -16.77 24.48
CA ILE A 214 24.13 -18.24 24.40
C ILE A 214 25.49 -18.63 23.81
N VAL A 215 25.90 -17.99 22.70
CA VAL A 215 27.20 -18.27 22.05
C VAL A 215 28.36 -17.98 23.03
N ALA A 216 28.29 -16.86 23.75
CA ALA A 216 29.31 -16.51 24.74
C ALA A 216 29.41 -17.52 25.86
N VAL A 217 28.28 -18.04 26.36
CA VAL A 217 28.27 -19.10 27.37
C VAL A 217 28.88 -20.40 26.84
N VAL A 218 28.48 -20.81 25.62
CA VAL A 218 29.01 -22.03 24.98
C VAL A 218 30.53 -21.94 24.78
N VAL A 219 31.00 -20.79 24.26
CA VAL A 219 32.45 -20.56 24.09
C VAL A 219 33.19 -20.56 25.41
N SER A 220 32.63 -19.98 26.48
CA SER A 220 33.23 -19.96 27.80
C SER A 220 33.35 -21.39 28.38
N ILE A 221 32.31 -22.20 28.25
CA ILE A 221 32.34 -23.61 28.68
C ILE A 221 33.42 -24.39 27.90
N PHE A 222 33.48 -24.18 26.58
CA PHE A 222 34.47 -24.84 25.73
C PHE A 222 35.91 -24.47 26.12
N LEU A 223 36.18 -23.21 26.42
CA LEU A 223 37.51 -22.75 26.87
C LEU A 223 37.89 -23.33 28.22
N VAL A 224 36.95 -23.44 29.17
CA VAL A 224 37.17 -24.04 30.45
C VAL A 224 37.48 -25.54 30.32
N THR A 225 36.72 -26.28 29.51
CA THR A 225 36.96 -27.69 29.26
C THR A 225 38.30 -27.94 28.56
N LEU A 226 38.68 -27.12 27.61
CA LEU A 226 39.99 -27.17 26.93
C LEU A 226 41.13 -26.91 27.94
N GLY A 227 40.95 -25.94 28.83
CA GLY A 227 41.92 -25.67 29.92
C GLY A 227 42.10 -26.88 30.84
N PHE A 228 41.04 -27.59 31.21
CA PHE A 228 41.12 -28.81 32.02
C PHE A 228 41.76 -29.99 31.30
N CYS A 229 41.69 -30.08 29.97
CA CYS A 229 42.32 -31.17 29.20
C CYS A 229 43.83 -30.94 28.93
N LEU A 230 44.32 -29.74 29.13
CA LEU A 230 45.72 -29.39 28.90
C LEU A 230 46.60 -29.44 30.19
N PHE A 231 45.96 -29.58 31.32
CA PHE A 231 46.60 -29.81 32.63
C PHE A 231 46.35 -31.23 33.14
#